data_608f65979d624f00b77528cd8474b8dd
#
_entry.id   608f65979d624f00b77528cd8474b8dd
#
_cell.length_a   1.000
_cell.length_b   1.000
_cell.length_c   1.000
_cell.angle_alpha   90.00
_cell.angle_beta   90.00
_cell.angle_gamma   90.00
#
_symmetry.space_group_name_H-M   'P 1'
#
loop_
_entity.id
_entity.type
_entity.pdbx_description
1 polymer ?
#
loop_
_entity_poly.entity_id
_entity_poly.type
_entity_poly.pdbx_seq_one_letter_code
_entity_poly.pdbx_strand_id
1 'polypeptide(L)'
;MSEIQLRPTVATDLSRLMGFDHTTTSEAVWQLELRRDTGQINAAFREVRLPRTISVSYPHDPYALADDWIRKSMMYTAFIGQDPVGYISLLERGTASVVWITDLVVHIESRRKGVGSTLLTAAQDWAAPRAHRRIIMELQSKNLPAIRLAQKFGYEFCGYNDQYYLTQDVALFFAKILK
;
A
#
# COMPACT_ATOMS: atom_id res chain seq x y z
N MET A 1 -11.97 -17.76 -14.87
CA MET A 1 -11.06 -16.67 -14.38
C MET A 1 -9.67 -17.24 -14.34
N SER A 2 -8.68 -16.56 -14.91
CA SER A 2 -7.30 -17.05 -14.87
C SER A 2 -6.83 -17.05 -13.41
N GLU A 3 -6.20 -18.15 -12.96
CA GLU A 3 -5.72 -18.33 -11.62
C GLU A 3 -4.58 -17.34 -11.30
N ILE A 4 -4.66 -16.67 -10.16
CA ILE A 4 -3.60 -15.79 -9.66
C ILE A 4 -2.65 -16.64 -8.83
N GLN A 5 -1.40 -16.75 -9.27
CA GLN A 5 -0.35 -17.47 -8.58
C GLN A 5 0.57 -16.49 -7.86
N LEU A 6 0.95 -16.81 -6.62
CA LEU A 6 1.88 -16.02 -5.82
C LEU A 6 3.16 -16.81 -5.59
N ARG A 7 4.30 -16.13 -5.68
CA ARG A 7 5.58 -16.67 -5.21
C ARG A 7 6.48 -15.56 -4.66
N PRO A 8 7.49 -15.92 -3.86
CA PRO A 8 8.53 -14.98 -3.49
C PRO A 8 9.15 -14.35 -4.74
N THR A 9 9.38 -13.05 -4.66
CA THR A 9 10.03 -12.28 -5.73
C THR A 9 11.49 -12.71 -5.87
N VAL A 10 11.95 -12.84 -7.10
CA VAL A 10 13.36 -13.11 -7.44
C VAL A 10 13.93 -11.98 -8.28
N ALA A 11 15.27 -11.88 -8.34
CA ALA A 11 15.96 -10.77 -9.02
C ALA A 11 15.50 -10.59 -10.49
N THR A 12 15.20 -11.68 -11.18
CA THR A 12 14.73 -11.64 -12.59
C THR A 12 13.34 -11.03 -12.77
N ASP A 13 12.55 -10.89 -11.71
CA ASP A 13 11.24 -10.25 -11.79
C ASP A 13 11.35 -8.72 -11.80
N LEU A 14 12.39 -8.18 -11.15
CA LEU A 14 12.48 -6.76 -10.81
C LEU A 14 12.37 -5.85 -12.03
N SER A 15 13.03 -6.17 -13.13
CA SER A 15 12.99 -5.36 -14.35
C SER A 15 11.57 -5.19 -14.88
N ARG A 16 10.75 -6.25 -14.83
CA ARG A 16 9.33 -6.20 -15.22
C ARG A 16 8.48 -5.42 -14.23
N LEU A 17 8.72 -5.60 -12.92
CA LEU A 17 7.98 -4.90 -11.86
C LEU A 17 8.26 -3.40 -11.88
N MET A 18 9.53 -2.99 -12.05
CA MET A 18 9.91 -1.57 -12.18
C MET A 18 9.29 -0.91 -13.42
N GLY A 19 9.07 -1.67 -14.49
CA GLY A 19 8.44 -1.19 -15.72
C GLY A 19 6.91 -1.05 -15.66
N PHE A 20 6.26 -1.35 -14.55
CA PHE A 20 4.82 -1.14 -14.42
C PHE A 20 4.47 0.34 -14.45
N ASP A 21 3.26 0.66 -14.93
CA ASP A 21 2.64 1.93 -14.62
C ASP A 21 2.12 1.89 -13.17
N HIS A 22 2.86 2.54 -12.28
CA HIS A 22 2.55 2.62 -10.85
C HIS A 22 1.52 3.71 -10.52
N THR A 23 1.09 4.51 -11.50
CA THR A 23 0.08 5.54 -11.26
C THR A 23 -1.27 4.93 -10.94
N THR A 24 -2.10 5.65 -10.21
CA THR A 24 -3.50 5.29 -10.00
C THR A 24 -4.40 6.47 -10.30
N THR A 25 -5.69 6.21 -10.45
CA THR A 25 -6.69 7.25 -10.63
C THR A 25 -7.58 7.35 -9.42
N SER A 26 -8.01 8.57 -9.07
CA SER A 26 -8.87 8.80 -7.93
C SER A 26 -9.95 9.83 -8.25
N GLU A 27 -11.18 9.56 -7.82
CA GLU A 27 -12.33 10.45 -7.95
C GLU A 27 -12.64 11.22 -6.65
N ALA A 28 -11.99 10.84 -5.55
CA ALA A 28 -12.08 11.53 -4.28
C ALA A 28 -10.75 11.45 -3.53
N VAL A 29 -10.57 12.32 -2.56
CA VAL A 29 -9.38 12.39 -1.70
C VAL A 29 -9.79 12.48 -0.25
N TRP A 30 -8.95 11.98 0.66
CA TRP A 30 -9.11 12.21 2.08
C TRP A 30 -8.37 13.50 2.46
N GLN A 31 -9.15 14.55 2.71
CA GLN A 31 -8.64 15.87 3.04
C GLN A 31 -8.44 16.00 4.55
N LEU A 32 -7.24 16.43 4.95
CA LEU A 32 -6.91 16.79 6.33
C LEU A 32 -7.42 18.20 6.65
N GLU A 33 -8.15 18.32 7.75
CA GLU A 33 -8.43 19.57 8.43
C GLU A 33 -7.75 19.56 9.79
N LEU A 34 -6.81 20.47 10.00
CA LEU A 34 -6.01 20.53 11.22
C LEU A 34 -6.31 21.84 11.95
N ARG A 35 -6.84 21.73 13.17
CA ARG A 35 -7.09 22.89 14.06
C ARG A 35 -6.18 22.78 15.26
N ARG A 36 -5.53 23.89 15.57
CA ARG A 36 -4.63 24.03 16.73
C ARG A 36 -5.15 25.13 17.64
N ASP A 37 -5.49 24.74 18.85
CA ASP A 37 -5.88 25.63 19.93
C ASP A 37 -4.93 25.45 21.12
N THR A 38 -4.99 26.35 22.09
CA THR A 38 -4.15 26.24 23.30
C THR A 38 -4.42 24.92 24.03
N GLY A 39 -3.41 24.04 24.06
CA GLY A 39 -3.49 22.74 24.73
C GLY A 39 -4.29 21.65 23.97
N GLN A 40 -4.72 21.93 22.73
CA GLN A 40 -5.51 20.98 21.95
C GLN A 40 -5.13 20.99 20.46
N ILE A 41 -5.03 19.79 19.88
CA ILE A 41 -4.89 19.61 18.44
C ILE A 41 -6.02 18.70 17.96
N ASN A 42 -6.79 19.17 16.97
CA ASN A 42 -7.83 18.39 16.33
C ASN A 42 -7.41 18.11 14.89
N ALA A 43 -7.33 16.83 14.52
CA ALA A 43 -7.12 16.38 13.15
C ALA A 43 -8.36 15.64 12.68
N ALA A 44 -8.98 16.11 11.62
CA ALA A 44 -10.12 15.47 11.01
C ALA A 44 -9.81 15.13 9.56
N PHE A 45 -10.20 13.93 9.14
CA PHE A 45 -10.14 13.49 7.76
C PHE A 45 -11.56 13.28 7.24
N ARG A 46 -11.82 13.82 6.05
CA ARG A 46 -13.06 13.53 5.35
C ARG A 46 -12.78 13.21 3.89
N GLU A 47 -13.57 12.30 3.35
CA GLU A 47 -13.56 12.02 1.93
C GLU A 47 -14.26 13.17 1.17
N VAL A 48 -13.56 13.77 0.24
CA VAL A 48 -14.04 14.86 -0.61
C VAL A 48 -14.01 14.39 -2.05
N ARG A 49 -15.18 14.38 -2.68
CA ARG A 49 -15.30 14.06 -4.10
C ARG A 49 -14.71 15.18 -4.95
N LEU A 50 -13.93 14.80 -5.95
CA LEU A 50 -13.30 15.74 -6.87
C LEU A 50 -14.25 16.05 -8.05
N PRO A 51 -14.15 17.27 -8.62
CA PRO A 51 -14.93 17.63 -9.81
C PRO A 51 -14.59 16.78 -11.04
N ARG A 52 -13.37 16.23 -11.07
CA ARG A 52 -12.86 15.34 -12.11
C ARG A 52 -11.91 14.32 -11.50
N THR A 53 -11.81 13.16 -12.12
CA THR A 53 -10.80 12.15 -11.77
C THR A 53 -9.39 12.72 -11.96
N ILE A 54 -8.52 12.46 -10.99
CA ILE A 54 -7.10 12.83 -11.04
C ILE A 54 -6.22 11.60 -11.20
N SER A 55 -5.04 11.80 -11.80
CA SER A 55 -3.94 10.83 -11.74
C SER A 55 -3.14 11.07 -10.46
N VAL A 56 -2.85 10.00 -9.74
CA VAL A 56 -2.05 10.01 -8.52
C VAL A 56 -0.75 9.29 -8.79
N SER A 57 0.36 10.01 -8.70
CA SER A 57 1.69 9.45 -8.90
C SER A 57 2.04 8.49 -7.77
N TYR A 58 2.81 7.46 -8.09
CA TYR A 58 3.38 6.58 -7.08
C TYR A 58 4.34 7.37 -6.18
N PRO A 59 4.29 7.19 -4.85
CA PRO A 59 5.01 8.05 -3.93
C PRO A 59 6.51 7.71 -3.79
N HIS A 60 6.92 6.57 -4.32
CA HIS A 60 8.31 6.12 -4.29
C HIS A 60 8.90 6.09 -5.70
N ASP A 61 10.23 5.98 -5.80
CA ASP A 61 10.89 5.71 -7.08
C ASP A 61 10.78 4.21 -7.40
N PRO A 62 10.10 3.81 -8.49
CA PRO A 62 10.02 2.41 -8.86
C PRO A 62 11.39 1.76 -9.13
N TYR A 63 12.38 2.53 -9.58
CA TYR A 63 13.71 2.01 -9.85
C TYR A 63 14.52 1.72 -8.58
N ALA A 64 14.21 2.38 -7.47
CA ALA A 64 14.81 2.06 -6.16
C ALA A 64 14.50 0.63 -5.72
N LEU A 65 13.48 -0.02 -6.31
CA LEU A 65 13.15 -1.42 -6.02
C LEU A 65 14.34 -2.36 -6.27
N ALA A 66 15.18 -2.08 -7.27
CA ALA A 66 16.37 -2.89 -7.59
C ALA A 66 17.37 -2.98 -6.43
N ASP A 67 17.50 -1.90 -5.65
CA ASP A 67 18.45 -1.82 -4.53
C ASP A 67 17.78 -2.17 -3.20
N ASP A 68 16.48 -1.91 -3.08
CA ASP A 68 15.75 -2.01 -1.81
C ASP A 68 15.08 -3.37 -1.57
N TRP A 69 14.81 -4.17 -2.61
CA TRP A 69 14.05 -5.41 -2.48
C TRP A 69 14.70 -6.43 -1.53
N ILE A 70 16.04 -6.49 -1.49
CA ILE A 70 16.80 -7.39 -0.58
C ILE A 70 16.66 -6.98 0.90
N ARG A 71 16.28 -5.73 1.18
CA ARG A 71 16.08 -5.21 2.53
C ARG A 71 14.66 -5.46 3.04
N LYS A 72 13.74 -5.87 2.17
CA LYS A 72 12.37 -6.18 2.55
C LYS A 72 12.34 -7.47 3.34
N SER A 73 11.53 -7.51 4.39
CA SER A 73 11.33 -8.72 5.20
C SER A 73 10.55 -9.79 4.43
N MET A 74 9.71 -9.35 3.50
CA MET A 74 8.99 -10.20 2.55
C MET A 74 8.68 -9.40 1.28
N MET A 75 8.82 -10.05 0.12
CA MET A 75 8.31 -9.54 -1.13
C MET A 75 7.73 -10.69 -1.96
N TYR A 76 6.47 -10.53 -2.41
CA TYR A 76 5.79 -11.50 -3.26
C TYR A 76 5.34 -10.85 -4.56
N THR A 77 5.49 -11.61 -5.64
CA THR A 77 4.99 -11.26 -6.97
C THR A 77 3.78 -12.14 -7.32
N ALA A 78 2.74 -11.50 -7.83
CA ALA A 78 1.55 -12.15 -8.37
C ALA A 78 1.70 -12.33 -9.87
N PHE A 79 1.31 -13.50 -10.36
CA PHE A 79 1.33 -13.88 -11.76
C PHE A 79 -0.05 -14.31 -12.26
N ILE A 80 -0.32 -14.05 -13.54
CA ILE A 80 -1.36 -14.70 -14.32
C ILE A 80 -0.67 -15.36 -15.50
N GLY A 81 -0.64 -16.70 -15.51
CA GLY A 81 0.24 -17.45 -16.41
C GLY A 81 1.71 -17.14 -16.15
N GLN A 82 2.42 -16.64 -17.17
CA GLN A 82 3.84 -16.25 -17.06
C GLN A 82 4.06 -14.74 -16.81
N ASP A 83 2.96 -13.97 -16.74
CA ASP A 83 3.06 -12.52 -16.63
C ASP A 83 2.93 -12.04 -15.20
N PRO A 84 3.92 -11.30 -14.67
CA PRO A 84 3.77 -10.63 -13.40
C PRO A 84 2.71 -9.54 -13.54
N VAL A 85 1.76 -9.54 -12.58
CA VAL A 85 0.60 -8.63 -12.61
C VAL A 85 0.49 -7.76 -11.36
N GLY A 86 1.38 -7.95 -10.39
CA GLY A 86 1.44 -7.14 -9.17
C GLY A 86 2.48 -7.64 -8.19
N TYR A 87 2.75 -6.84 -7.19
CA TYR A 87 3.65 -7.22 -6.09
C TYR A 87 3.25 -6.54 -4.78
N ILE A 88 3.70 -7.15 -3.69
CA ILE A 88 3.59 -6.59 -2.34
C ILE A 88 4.91 -6.73 -1.63
N SER A 89 5.31 -5.73 -0.85
CA SER A 89 6.49 -5.80 0.00
C SER A 89 6.19 -5.40 1.43
N LEU A 90 6.83 -6.09 2.36
CA LEU A 90 6.72 -5.85 3.79
C LEU A 90 8.09 -5.55 4.37
N LEU A 91 8.09 -4.69 5.38
CA LEU A 91 9.27 -4.34 6.13
C LEU A 91 8.97 -4.34 7.63
N GLU A 92 9.74 -5.11 8.39
CA GLU A 92 9.76 -5.03 9.84
C GLU A 92 10.54 -3.77 10.26
N ARG A 93 9.87 -2.85 10.98
CA ARG A 93 10.49 -1.60 11.45
C ARG A 93 10.43 -1.54 12.98
N GLY A 94 11.58 -1.36 13.60
CA GLY A 94 11.71 -1.01 15.01
C GLY A 94 11.33 -2.12 15.98
N THR A 95 10.13 -2.09 16.51
CA THR A 95 9.67 -3.11 17.47
C THR A 95 9.19 -4.37 16.76
N ALA A 96 9.56 -5.53 17.26
CA ALA A 96 9.27 -6.85 16.68
C ALA A 96 7.77 -7.20 16.51
N SER A 97 6.86 -6.32 16.98
CA SER A 97 5.43 -6.60 16.97
C SER A 97 4.66 -5.94 15.82
N VAL A 98 5.33 -5.18 14.97
CA VAL A 98 4.68 -4.42 13.88
C VAL A 98 5.40 -4.66 12.57
N VAL A 99 4.64 -4.99 11.52
CA VAL A 99 5.13 -5.07 10.16
C VAL A 99 4.42 -4.06 9.27
N TRP A 100 5.15 -3.44 8.35
CA TRP A 100 4.64 -2.42 7.43
C TRP A 100 4.53 -2.98 6.01
N ILE A 101 3.39 -2.78 5.38
CA ILE A 101 3.25 -2.93 3.93
C ILE A 101 3.77 -1.62 3.33
N THR A 102 4.92 -1.69 2.69
CA THR A 102 5.58 -0.54 2.07
C THR A 102 5.16 -0.33 0.63
N ASP A 103 4.82 -1.43 -0.06
CA ASP A 103 4.39 -1.38 -1.44
C ASP A 103 3.25 -2.38 -1.67
N LEU A 104 2.23 -1.97 -2.39
CA LEU A 104 1.18 -2.81 -2.95
C LEU A 104 0.83 -2.26 -4.31
N VAL A 105 1.34 -2.89 -5.34
CA VAL A 105 1.23 -2.44 -6.72
C VAL A 105 0.56 -3.51 -7.56
N VAL A 106 -0.41 -3.10 -8.39
CA VAL A 106 -1.08 -3.97 -9.36
C VAL A 106 -1.01 -3.32 -10.73
N HIS A 107 -0.51 -4.07 -11.71
CA HIS A 107 -0.45 -3.66 -13.10
C HIS A 107 -1.82 -3.15 -13.58
N ILE A 108 -1.85 -2.05 -14.31
CA ILE A 108 -3.08 -1.32 -14.62
C ILE A 108 -4.15 -2.21 -15.25
N GLU A 109 -3.78 -3.07 -16.19
CA GLU A 109 -4.70 -3.98 -16.88
C GLU A 109 -5.21 -5.14 -16.02
N SER A 110 -4.56 -5.37 -14.87
CA SER A 110 -4.91 -6.45 -13.94
C SER A 110 -5.64 -5.96 -12.69
N ARG A 111 -5.93 -4.67 -12.61
CA ARG A 111 -6.73 -4.09 -11.52
C ARG A 111 -8.17 -4.59 -11.57
N ARG A 112 -8.83 -4.61 -10.40
CA ARG A 112 -10.22 -5.07 -10.21
C ARG A 112 -10.47 -6.56 -10.51
N LYS A 113 -9.40 -7.33 -10.73
CA LYS A 113 -9.43 -8.78 -10.96
C LYS A 113 -9.05 -9.61 -9.72
N GLY A 114 -8.97 -8.99 -8.54
CA GLY A 114 -8.66 -9.67 -7.28
C GLY A 114 -7.18 -9.68 -6.89
N VAL A 115 -6.26 -9.28 -7.77
CA VAL A 115 -4.80 -9.34 -7.54
C VAL A 115 -4.38 -8.66 -6.23
N GLY A 116 -4.83 -7.41 -6.00
CA GLY A 116 -4.52 -6.69 -4.77
C GLY A 116 -5.06 -7.38 -3.51
N SER A 117 -6.24 -7.99 -3.59
CA SER A 117 -6.82 -8.77 -2.49
C SER A 117 -5.99 -10.01 -2.18
N THR A 118 -5.58 -10.75 -3.20
CA THR A 118 -4.74 -11.95 -3.05
C THR A 118 -3.38 -11.62 -2.43
N LEU A 119 -2.73 -10.55 -2.91
CA LEU A 119 -1.46 -10.06 -2.35
C LEU A 119 -1.61 -9.63 -0.88
N LEU A 120 -2.68 -8.92 -0.55
CA LEU A 120 -2.91 -8.46 0.82
C LEU A 120 -3.21 -9.61 1.78
N THR A 121 -3.95 -10.64 1.33
CA THR A 121 -4.16 -11.87 2.10
C THR A 121 -2.82 -12.56 2.37
N ALA A 122 -1.99 -12.76 1.36
CA ALA A 122 -0.68 -13.38 1.52
C ALA A 122 0.24 -12.62 2.50
N ALA A 123 0.16 -11.29 2.52
CA ALA A 123 0.88 -10.48 3.49
C ALA A 123 0.42 -10.75 4.94
N GLN A 124 -0.88 -10.87 5.15
CA GLN A 124 -1.44 -11.20 6.47
C GLN A 124 -1.05 -12.62 6.90
N ASP A 125 -1.15 -13.59 5.99
CA ASP A 125 -0.78 -14.99 6.24
C ASP A 125 0.72 -15.14 6.53
N TRP A 126 1.56 -14.32 5.90
CA TRP A 126 2.98 -14.30 6.20
C TRP A 126 3.28 -13.69 7.58
N ALA A 127 2.56 -12.63 7.95
CA ALA A 127 2.83 -11.88 9.18
C ALA A 127 2.29 -12.58 10.44
N ALA A 128 1.12 -13.22 10.38
CA ALA A 128 0.43 -13.80 11.53
C ALA A 128 1.27 -14.83 12.32
N PRO A 129 1.92 -15.86 11.70
CA PRO A 129 2.69 -16.86 12.44
C PRO A 129 4.02 -16.33 12.99
N ARG A 130 4.42 -15.09 12.64
CA ARG A 130 5.70 -14.47 13.06
C ARG A 130 5.56 -13.60 14.31
N ALA A 131 4.49 -13.78 15.06
CA ALA A 131 4.19 -13.03 16.28
C ALA A 131 4.04 -11.50 16.07
N HIS A 132 3.80 -11.06 14.85
CA HIS A 132 3.41 -9.67 14.61
C HIS A 132 2.00 -9.44 15.13
N ARG A 133 1.85 -8.45 15.99
CA ARG A 133 0.54 -8.09 16.56
C ARG A 133 -0.27 -7.19 15.63
N ARG A 134 0.42 -6.43 14.77
CA ARG A 134 -0.20 -5.46 13.87
C ARG A 134 0.50 -5.45 12.51
N ILE A 135 -0.29 -5.32 11.47
CA ILE A 135 0.16 -5.01 10.13
C ILE A 135 -0.36 -3.63 9.74
N ILE A 136 0.50 -2.77 9.22
CA ILE A 136 0.18 -1.38 8.88
C ILE A 136 0.40 -1.16 7.39
N MET A 137 -0.56 -0.50 6.76
CA MET A 137 -0.44 0.02 5.39
C MET A 137 -0.15 1.52 5.43
N GLU A 138 0.85 1.95 4.68
CA GLU A 138 1.15 3.35 4.40
C GLU A 138 0.54 3.73 3.06
N LEU A 139 -0.36 4.71 3.05
CA LEU A 139 -1.17 5.08 1.89
C LEU A 139 -1.17 6.59 1.68
N GLN A 140 -1.11 7.04 0.43
CA GLN A 140 -1.38 8.45 0.11
C GLN A 140 -2.86 8.78 0.35
N SER A 141 -3.13 9.95 0.92
CA SER A 141 -4.50 10.44 1.16
C SER A 141 -5.32 10.60 -0.13
N LYS A 142 -4.65 10.67 -1.28
CA LYS A 142 -5.24 10.75 -2.62
C LYS A 142 -5.51 9.39 -3.26
N ASN A 143 -4.96 8.30 -2.71
CA ASN A 143 -5.10 6.95 -3.29
C ASN A 143 -6.37 6.25 -2.77
N LEU A 144 -7.53 6.73 -3.21
CA LEU A 144 -8.82 6.18 -2.80
C LEU A 144 -8.96 4.67 -3.05
N PRO A 145 -8.53 4.10 -4.19
CA PRO A 145 -8.60 2.66 -4.40
C PRO A 145 -7.87 1.83 -3.34
N ALA A 146 -6.67 2.27 -2.91
CA ALA A 146 -5.92 1.59 -1.86
C ALA A 146 -6.56 1.75 -0.48
N ILE A 147 -7.11 2.95 -0.17
CA ILE A 147 -7.85 3.19 1.07
C ILE A 147 -9.09 2.28 1.15
N ARG A 148 -9.86 2.17 0.05
CA ARG A 148 -11.03 1.28 -0.03
C ARG A 148 -10.65 -0.19 0.13
N LEU A 149 -9.52 -0.60 -0.44
CA LEU A 149 -9.00 -1.96 -0.27
C LEU A 149 -8.63 -2.22 1.20
N ALA A 150 -7.91 -1.32 1.85
CA ALA A 150 -7.57 -1.42 3.26
C ALA A 150 -8.81 -1.57 4.13
N GLN A 151 -9.80 -0.68 3.96
CA GLN A 151 -11.06 -0.72 4.70
C GLN A 151 -11.82 -2.04 4.48
N LYS A 152 -11.89 -2.52 3.23
CA LYS A 152 -12.53 -3.80 2.88
C LYS A 152 -11.90 -4.98 3.64
N PHE A 153 -10.59 -4.93 3.89
CA PHE A 153 -9.84 -5.96 4.61
C PHE A 153 -9.82 -5.76 6.13
N GLY A 154 -10.59 -4.80 6.65
CA GLY A 154 -10.70 -4.54 8.08
C GLY A 154 -9.49 -3.81 8.66
N TYR A 155 -8.75 -3.05 7.84
CA TYR A 155 -7.77 -2.11 8.34
C TYR A 155 -8.47 -0.83 8.79
N GLU A 156 -8.09 -0.34 9.95
CA GLU A 156 -8.64 0.86 10.57
C GLU A 156 -7.60 1.98 10.56
N PHE A 157 -8.05 3.21 10.35
CA PHE A 157 -7.19 4.38 10.43
C PHE A 157 -6.51 4.46 11.81
N CYS A 158 -5.20 4.61 11.83
CA CYS A 158 -4.43 4.63 13.08
C CYS A 158 -3.44 5.80 13.19
N GLY A 159 -3.36 6.65 12.17
CA GLY A 159 -2.49 7.81 12.21
C GLY A 159 -2.22 8.40 10.83
N TYR A 160 -1.47 9.49 10.82
CA TYR A 160 -1.08 10.18 9.60
C TYR A 160 0.27 10.89 9.79
N ASN A 161 0.87 11.28 8.66
CA ASN A 161 1.98 12.22 8.64
C ASN A 161 1.74 13.24 7.52
N ASP A 162 1.69 14.52 7.89
CA ASP A 162 1.49 15.61 6.94
C ASP A 162 2.78 15.90 6.17
N GLN A 163 2.66 16.24 4.89
CA GLN A 163 3.80 16.53 4.00
C GLN A 163 4.87 15.42 3.99
N TYR A 164 4.43 14.17 4.04
CA TYR A 164 5.30 13.00 4.21
C TYR A 164 6.08 12.62 2.97
N TYR A 165 5.44 12.68 1.81
CA TYR A 165 6.06 12.32 0.53
C TYR A 165 6.75 13.51 -0.13
N LEU A 166 7.63 13.26 -1.09
CA LEU A 166 8.27 14.33 -1.88
C LEU A 166 7.25 15.22 -2.60
N THR A 167 6.07 14.68 -2.92
CA THR A 167 4.92 15.42 -3.46
C THR A 167 4.20 16.27 -2.42
N GLN A 168 4.66 16.27 -1.16
CA GLN A 168 4.02 16.90 0.00
C GLN A 168 2.62 16.34 0.32
N ASP A 169 2.29 15.19 -0.22
CA ASP A 169 1.04 14.51 0.10
C ASP A 169 1.05 13.96 1.53
N VAL A 170 -0.11 13.94 2.14
CA VAL A 170 -0.33 13.33 3.46
C VAL A 170 -0.23 11.81 3.33
N ALA A 171 0.57 11.18 4.19
CA ALA A 171 0.50 9.75 4.42
C ALA A 171 -0.58 9.43 5.46
N LEU A 172 -1.41 8.45 5.13
CA LEU A 172 -2.38 7.85 6.04
C LEU A 172 -1.89 6.46 6.44
N PHE A 173 -2.02 6.13 7.70
CA PHE A 173 -1.67 4.82 8.22
C PHE A 173 -2.94 4.07 8.61
N PHE A 174 -3.10 2.89 8.04
CA PHE A 174 -4.20 1.97 8.34
C PHE A 174 -3.63 0.69 8.92
N ALA A 175 -4.12 0.26 10.07
CA ALA A 175 -3.62 -0.90 10.77
C ALA A 175 -4.69 -1.98 10.93
N LYS A 176 -4.24 -3.23 10.93
CA LYS A 176 -5.05 -4.39 11.30
C LYS A 176 -4.34 -5.18 12.40
N ILE A 177 -5.09 -5.59 13.42
CA ILE A 177 -4.61 -6.51 14.44
C ILE A 177 -4.60 -7.92 13.84
N LEU A 178 -3.47 -8.60 13.94
CA LEU A 178 -3.32 -9.99 13.56
C LEU A 178 -3.66 -10.87 14.77
N LYS A 179 -4.42 -11.93 14.53
CA LYS A 179 -4.83 -12.90 15.55
C LYS A 179 -3.97 -14.15 15.46
#